data_23086911b858310a27325b7baa6261ec
#
_entry.id   23086911b858310a27325b7baa6261ec
#
_cell.length_a   1.000
_cell.length_b   1.000
_cell.length_c   1.000
_cell.angle_alpha   90.00
_cell.angle_beta   90.00
_cell.angle_gamma   90.00
#
_symmetry.space_group_name_H-M   'P 1'
#
loop_
_entity.id
_entity.type
_entity.pdbx_description
1 polymer ?
#
loop_
_entity_poly.entity_id
_entity_poly.type
_entity_poly.pdbx_seq_one_letter_code
_entity_poly.pdbx_strand_id
1 'polypeptide(L)'
;MNNPFRNLVKKPAKHEKGEIVVADSGNVKEVAKIMIGFEALLRETQSYMSKACGNKLFDSDLKDAMRQLIKQYMKDHNYYVPNMTLAEAADRLYVEMAEYSFLTPLLARKDIEEININSWDDIQIIPSKGQQYKYSEHFSSAQHAVDVVRRMLHNNKLVFDASRPLVTGYLDKNIRISAIHSLIVGDEVGVSVSIRIVNPCKITKQQFIESEMCTEEIYEFLAISFVHGISQVYAGATGSGKTTIMADIMSNIPDHRRLITIEKSVREFDLVKRDENGEKINNVVHLVTYESDDPTRCVTMQDLLTKCLTMHPDAICVAEMKNEEAWEAQEAARTGHTVLTTTHASSVQGIYPRLATLCMQKHSTPYPTLISFVTEAFPLAVFLKKLDDGKRHIMEIAECLGCDENGKVFTKTLWKYRVDSERIVDGKTVIDGRFVRVNPISKELRERMHENGVPNDVLDRFSEVR
;
A
#
# COMPACT_ATOMS: atom_id res chain seq x y z
N MET A 1 3.83 -26.20 -34.07
CA MET A 1 4.31 -25.37 -32.95
C MET A 1 5.77 -25.67 -32.73
N ASN A 2 6.66 -24.73 -33.04
CA ASN A 2 8.10 -24.91 -32.86
C ASN A 2 8.45 -24.83 -31.36
N ASN A 3 8.96 -25.93 -30.82
CA ASN A 3 9.49 -25.98 -29.46
C ASN A 3 10.82 -25.18 -29.42
N PRO A 4 10.91 -24.06 -28.69
CA PRO A 4 12.10 -23.19 -28.68
C PRO A 4 13.34 -23.86 -28.03
N PHE A 5 13.18 -25.05 -27.41
CA PHE A 5 14.25 -25.77 -26.72
C PHE A 5 14.72 -27.04 -27.46
N ARG A 6 14.27 -27.31 -28.67
CA ARG A 6 14.54 -28.55 -29.39
C ARG A 6 16.04 -28.88 -29.58
N ASN A 7 16.91 -27.89 -29.49
CA ASN A 7 18.35 -28.01 -29.71
C ASN A 7 19.19 -28.01 -28.40
N LEU A 8 18.55 -27.98 -27.22
CA LEU A 8 19.25 -27.84 -25.92
C LEU A 8 19.37 -29.17 -25.15
N VAL A 9 18.70 -30.23 -25.59
CA VAL A 9 18.66 -31.51 -24.85
C VAL A 9 19.88 -32.37 -25.23
N LYS A 10 20.98 -32.26 -24.47
CA LYS A 10 22.03 -33.30 -24.43
C LYS A 10 21.65 -34.33 -23.36
N LYS A 11 21.80 -35.63 -23.68
CA LYS A 11 21.48 -36.75 -22.76
C LYS A 11 22.24 -36.59 -21.45
N PRO A 12 21.59 -36.77 -20.28
CA PRO A 12 22.18 -36.57 -18.98
C PRO A 12 23.13 -37.69 -18.53
N ALA A 13 24.09 -37.35 -17.66
CA ALA A 13 24.95 -38.26 -16.94
C ALA A 13 24.22 -38.88 -15.74
N LYS A 14 24.48 -40.11 -15.43
CA LYS A 14 23.91 -40.87 -14.29
C LYS A 14 24.39 -40.31 -12.96
N HIS A 15 23.48 -39.99 -12.03
CA HIS A 15 23.82 -39.66 -10.64
C HIS A 15 22.88 -40.35 -9.63
N GLU A 16 23.39 -40.55 -8.47
CA GLU A 16 23.14 -41.34 -7.27
C GLU A 16 21.71 -41.56 -6.73
N LYS A 17 21.57 -42.70 -6.16
CA LYS A 17 20.49 -43.59 -5.65
C LYS A 17 19.39 -42.92 -4.80
N GLY A 18 18.13 -42.98 -5.30
CA GLY A 18 16.90 -43.00 -4.49
C GLY A 18 16.47 -44.47 -4.26
N GLU A 19 15.70 -44.75 -3.22
CA GLU A 19 15.16 -46.11 -2.93
C GLU A 19 14.24 -46.59 -4.05
N ILE A 20 14.49 -47.83 -4.50
CA ILE A 20 13.69 -48.47 -5.56
C ILE A 20 12.57 -49.26 -4.88
N VAL A 21 11.31 -48.85 -5.06
CA VAL A 21 10.15 -49.66 -4.67
C VAL A 21 9.70 -50.47 -5.89
N VAL A 22 9.88 -51.78 -5.83
CA VAL A 22 9.41 -52.72 -6.84
C VAL A 22 8.01 -53.18 -6.46
N ALA A 23 7.00 -52.90 -7.29
CA ALA A 23 5.68 -53.52 -7.19
C ALA A 23 5.64 -54.74 -8.12
N ASP A 24 5.38 -55.91 -7.55
CA ASP A 24 5.29 -57.20 -8.25
C ASP A 24 3.87 -57.39 -8.80
N SER A 25 3.70 -57.32 -10.12
CA SER A 25 2.59 -58.00 -10.83
C SER A 25 2.83 -58.02 -12.34
N GLY A 26 2.81 -59.22 -12.91
CA GLY A 26 3.04 -59.71 -14.25
C GLY A 26 2.80 -58.85 -15.48
N ASN A 27 3.85 -58.83 -16.31
CA ASN A 27 3.79 -58.60 -17.77
C ASN A 27 3.40 -57.23 -18.30
N VAL A 28 4.12 -56.19 -17.90
CA VAL A 28 4.53 -55.01 -18.69
C VAL A 28 5.86 -54.60 -18.10
N LYS A 29 6.87 -54.18 -18.87
CA LYS A 29 8.07 -53.55 -18.34
C LYS A 29 7.68 -52.22 -17.73
N GLU A 30 7.11 -52.19 -16.53
CA GLU A 30 6.97 -50.97 -15.73
C GLU A 30 8.37 -50.52 -15.35
N VAL A 31 8.75 -49.38 -15.89
CA VAL A 31 9.97 -48.69 -15.49
C VAL A 31 9.78 -48.29 -14.03
N ALA A 32 10.64 -48.80 -13.14
CA ALA A 32 10.55 -48.53 -11.71
C ALA A 32 10.49 -47.03 -11.44
N LYS A 33 9.43 -46.59 -10.76
CA LYS A 33 9.28 -45.19 -10.32
C LYS A 33 10.24 -44.92 -9.17
N ILE A 34 10.96 -43.83 -9.25
CA ILE A 34 11.91 -43.41 -8.22
C ILE A 34 11.20 -42.43 -7.29
N MET A 35 10.98 -42.84 -6.05
CA MET A 35 10.45 -41.96 -5.02
C MET A 35 11.54 -40.95 -4.61
N ILE A 36 11.22 -39.66 -4.69
CA ILE A 36 12.13 -38.59 -4.33
C ILE A 36 11.39 -37.55 -3.47
N GLY A 37 12.03 -37.09 -2.40
CA GLY A 37 11.48 -35.98 -1.60
C GLY A 37 11.49 -34.71 -2.40
N PHE A 38 10.49 -33.83 -2.15
CA PHE A 38 10.30 -32.59 -2.90
C PHE A 38 11.57 -31.69 -2.91
N GLU A 39 12.22 -31.53 -1.75
CA GLU A 39 13.43 -30.72 -1.62
C GLU A 39 14.63 -31.26 -2.42
N ALA A 40 14.79 -32.57 -2.47
CA ALA A 40 15.83 -33.21 -3.26
C ALA A 40 15.55 -33.04 -4.76
N LEU A 41 14.28 -33.23 -5.17
CA LEU A 41 13.84 -33.03 -6.54
C LEU A 41 14.01 -31.58 -6.97
N LEU A 42 13.71 -30.62 -6.07
CA LEU A 42 13.89 -29.19 -6.33
C LEU A 42 15.35 -28.87 -6.67
N ARG A 43 16.31 -29.35 -5.84
CA ARG A 43 17.74 -29.14 -6.08
C ARG A 43 18.22 -29.72 -7.42
N GLU A 44 17.81 -30.94 -7.74
CA GLU A 44 18.16 -31.58 -9.00
C GLU A 44 17.55 -30.84 -10.20
N THR A 45 16.27 -30.47 -10.10
CA THR A 45 15.55 -29.73 -11.13
C THR A 45 16.17 -28.34 -11.35
N GLN A 46 16.56 -27.65 -10.27
CA GLN A 46 17.26 -26.35 -10.34
C GLN A 46 18.60 -26.50 -11.12
N SER A 47 19.39 -27.52 -10.79
CA SER A 47 20.66 -27.76 -11.50
C SER A 47 20.43 -28.05 -12.98
N TYR A 48 19.42 -28.83 -13.31
CA TYR A 48 19.04 -29.15 -14.69
C TYR A 48 18.59 -27.90 -15.45
N MET A 49 17.62 -27.18 -14.89
CA MET A 49 17.02 -25.98 -15.51
C MET A 49 18.02 -24.85 -15.68
N SER A 50 18.92 -24.63 -14.73
CA SER A 50 20.01 -23.67 -14.84
C SER A 50 20.91 -23.95 -16.03
N LYS A 51 21.23 -25.22 -16.29
CA LYS A 51 22.04 -25.64 -17.45
C LYS A 51 21.27 -25.58 -18.78
N ALA A 52 19.95 -25.90 -18.72
CA ALA A 52 19.11 -25.97 -19.92
C ALA A 52 18.62 -24.59 -20.39
N CYS A 53 18.27 -23.70 -19.47
CA CYS A 53 17.58 -22.44 -19.74
C CYS A 53 18.41 -21.18 -19.39
N GLY A 54 19.40 -21.29 -18.50
CA GLY A 54 20.16 -20.14 -18.03
C GLY A 54 19.25 -19.02 -17.51
N ASN A 55 19.51 -17.78 -17.91
CA ASN A 55 18.73 -16.61 -17.49
C ASN A 55 17.29 -16.57 -18.04
N LYS A 56 16.93 -17.42 -18.98
CA LYS A 56 15.55 -17.52 -19.51
C LYS A 56 14.57 -18.15 -18.54
N LEU A 57 15.03 -18.65 -17.40
CA LEU A 57 14.20 -19.22 -16.35
C LEU A 57 13.16 -18.22 -15.79
N PHE A 58 13.43 -16.92 -15.91
CA PHE A 58 12.62 -15.84 -15.39
C PHE A 58 11.78 -15.10 -16.45
N ASP A 59 11.73 -15.65 -17.67
CA ASP A 59 10.96 -15.08 -18.77
C ASP A 59 9.49 -15.51 -18.66
N SER A 60 8.59 -14.56 -18.37
CA SER A 60 7.15 -14.79 -18.22
C SER A 60 6.50 -15.38 -19.47
N ASP A 61 7.02 -15.06 -20.66
CA ASP A 61 6.50 -15.55 -21.93
C ASP A 61 6.80 -17.04 -22.17
N LEU A 62 7.75 -17.61 -21.38
CA LEU A 62 8.14 -19.00 -21.47
C LEU A 62 7.60 -19.89 -20.34
N LYS A 63 6.72 -19.36 -19.49
CA LYS A 63 6.17 -20.02 -18.30
C LYS A 63 5.64 -21.43 -18.59
N ASP A 64 4.78 -21.57 -19.57
CA ASP A 64 4.20 -22.87 -19.92
C ASP A 64 5.23 -23.84 -20.52
N ALA A 65 6.15 -23.33 -21.32
CA ALA A 65 7.24 -24.15 -21.88
C ALA A 65 8.17 -24.69 -20.78
N MET A 66 8.45 -23.88 -19.76
CA MET A 66 9.25 -24.32 -18.60
C MET A 66 8.56 -25.37 -17.75
N ARG A 67 7.25 -25.21 -17.48
CA ARG A 67 6.45 -26.23 -16.79
C ARG A 67 6.45 -27.55 -17.54
N GLN A 68 6.33 -27.52 -18.86
CA GLN A 68 6.41 -28.71 -19.69
C GLN A 68 7.80 -29.35 -19.64
N LEU A 69 8.86 -28.54 -19.63
CA LEU A 69 10.23 -29.03 -19.53
C LEU A 69 10.50 -29.71 -18.17
N ILE A 70 9.98 -29.16 -17.08
CA ILE A 70 10.04 -29.76 -15.74
C ILE A 70 9.27 -31.10 -15.73
N LYS A 71 8.05 -31.14 -16.29
CA LYS A 71 7.26 -32.38 -16.43
C LYS A 71 8.01 -33.45 -17.22
N GLN A 72 8.66 -33.05 -18.31
CA GLN A 72 9.44 -33.96 -19.12
C GLN A 72 10.67 -34.46 -18.38
N TYR A 73 11.40 -33.59 -17.68
CA TYR A 73 12.53 -33.97 -16.82
C TYR A 73 12.14 -35.00 -15.77
N MET A 74 11.02 -34.79 -15.07
CA MET A 74 10.52 -35.76 -14.08
C MET A 74 10.16 -37.11 -14.72
N LYS A 75 9.54 -37.10 -15.92
CA LYS A 75 9.21 -38.32 -16.67
C LYS A 75 10.47 -39.06 -17.11
N ASP A 76 11.45 -38.37 -17.67
CA ASP A 76 12.67 -38.99 -18.20
C ASP A 76 13.51 -39.69 -17.11
N HIS A 77 13.39 -39.20 -15.84
CA HIS A 77 14.04 -39.77 -14.68
C HIS A 77 13.13 -40.66 -13.84
N ASN A 78 11.87 -40.86 -14.26
CA ASN A 78 10.83 -41.60 -13.51
C ASN A 78 10.62 -41.11 -12.06
N TYR A 79 10.86 -39.84 -11.79
CA TYR A 79 10.67 -39.25 -10.48
C TYR A 79 9.19 -39.06 -10.14
N TYR A 80 8.82 -39.45 -8.91
CA TYR A 80 7.54 -39.05 -8.33
C TYR A 80 7.71 -38.56 -6.89
N VAL A 81 6.87 -37.60 -6.51
CA VAL A 81 6.81 -37.08 -5.14
C VAL A 81 5.59 -37.69 -4.45
N PRO A 82 5.71 -38.23 -3.23
CA PRO A 82 4.57 -38.77 -2.49
C PRO A 82 3.46 -37.71 -2.32
N ASN A 83 2.23 -38.16 -2.46
CA ASN A 83 1.01 -37.35 -2.32
C ASN A 83 0.86 -36.18 -3.32
N MET A 84 1.60 -36.22 -4.42
CA MET A 84 1.48 -35.22 -5.49
C MET A 84 1.35 -35.89 -6.85
N THR A 85 0.51 -35.33 -7.71
CA THR A 85 0.51 -35.68 -9.14
C THR A 85 1.73 -35.08 -9.83
N LEU A 86 2.08 -35.60 -11.00
CA LEU A 86 3.16 -35.06 -11.82
C LEU A 86 2.94 -33.57 -12.17
N ALA A 87 1.68 -33.18 -12.39
CA ALA A 87 1.33 -31.82 -12.72
C ALA A 87 1.53 -30.89 -11.51
N GLU A 88 1.01 -31.27 -10.36
CA GLU A 88 1.17 -30.53 -9.10
C GLU A 88 2.64 -30.37 -8.70
N ALA A 89 3.41 -31.46 -8.76
CA ALA A 89 4.84 -31.41 -8.46
C ALA A 89 5.60 -30.49 -9.42
N ALA A 90 5.31 -30.55 -10.72
CA ALA A 90 5.96 -29.69 -11.69
C ALA A 90 5.56 -28.22 -11.55
N ASP A 91 4.29 -27.92 -11.26
CA ASP A 91 3.81 -26.56 -11.01
C ASP A 91 4.45 -25.99 -9.73
N ARG A 92 4.52 -26.77 -8.65
CA ARG A 92 5.18 -26.37 -7.41
C ARG A 92 6.68 -26.16 -7.58
N LEU A 93 7.37 -27.04 -8.31
CA LEU A 93 8.78 -26.84 -8.66
C LEU A 93 9.01 -25.56 -9.46
N TYR A 94 8.14 -25.28 -10.43
CA TYR A 94 8.22 -24.03 -11.20
C TYR A 94 8.07 -22.81 -10.31
N VAL A 95 7.06 -22.80 -9.42
CA VAL A 95 6.80 -21.70 -8.48
C VAL A 95 8.01 -21.46 -7.57
N GLU A 96 8.60 -22.53 -7.02
CA GLU A 96 9.79 -22.45 -6.15
C GLU A 96 11.03 -21.93 -6.89
N MET A 97 11.18 -22.24 -8.17
CA MET A 97 12.36 -21.88 -8.96
C MET A 97 12.24 -20.52 -9.64
N ALA A 98 11.08 -20.18 -10.15
CA ALA A 98 10.88 -19.03 -11.05
C ALA A 98 9.95 -17.94 -10.48
N GLU A 99 9.08 -18.28 -9.54
CA GLU A 99 8.18 -17.35 -8.87
C GLU A 99 8.65 -17.07 -7.42
N TYR A 100 7.74 -16.73 -6.53
CA TYR A 100 8.03 -16.27 -5.18
C TYR A 100 7.61 -17.25 -4.10
N SER A 101 7.69 -18.57 -4.40
CA SER A 101 7.31 -19.65 -3.47
C SER A 101 5.86 -19.46 -3.00
N PHE A 102 5.54 -19.78 -1.75
CA PHE A 102 4.22 -19.62 -1.15
C PHE A 102 3.71 -18.16 -1.13
N LEU A 103 4.58 -17.18 -1.34
CA LEU A 103 4.16 -15.76 -1.44
C LEU A 103 3.39 -15.45 -2.72
N THR A 104 3.64 -16.18 -3.82
CA THR A 104 2.97 -15.93 -5.10
C THR A 104 1.44 -15.91 -5.00
N PRO A 105 0.77 -16.94 -4.45
CA PRO A 105 -0.68 -16.90 -4.28
C PRO A 105 -1.14 -15.84 -3.26
N LEU A 106 -0.35 -15.53 -2.23
CA LEU A 106 -0.69 -14.51 -1.24
C LEU A 106 -0.74 -13.10 -1.85
N LEU A 107 0.22 -12.78 -2.73
CA LEU A 107 0.27 -11.48 -3.42
C LEU A 107 -0.91 -11.24 -4.36
N ALA A 108 -1.57 -12.29 -4.82
CA ALA A 108 -2.76 -12.21 -5.66
C ALA A 108 -4.07 -12.04 -4.85
N ARG A 109 -4.04 -12.20 -3.53
CA ARG A 109 -5.21 -12.12 -2.66
C ARG A 109 -5.61 -10.68 -2.41
N LYS A 110 -6.92 -10.40 -2.54
CA LYS A 110 -7.51 -9.06 -2.33
C LYS A 110 -7.88 -8.78 -0.87
N ASP A 111 -7.92 -9.79 -0.04
CA ASP A 111 -8.28 -9.71 1.38
C ASP A 111 -7.06 -9.51 2.30
N ILE A 112 -5.85 -9.39 1.74
CA ILE A 112 -4.60 -9.12 2.47
C ILE A 112 -4.22 -7.65 2.26
N GLU A 113 -3.93 -6.94 3.35
CA GLU A 113 -3.35 -5.58 3.33
C GLU A 113 -1.83 -5.62 3.44
N GLU A 114 -1.29 -6.54 4.28
CA GLU A 114 0.14 -6.58 4.53
C GLU A 114 0.63 -8.00 4.85
N ILE A 115 1.82 -8.33 4.37
CA ILE A 115 2.55 -9.55 4.69
C ILE A 115 3.86 -9.13 5.34
N ASN A 116 4.06 -9.51 6.61
CA ASN A 116 5.27 -9.25 7.34
C ASN A 116 6.07 -10.54 7.51
N ILE A 117 7.27 -10.58 6.94
CA ILE A 117 8.25 -11.64 7.08
C ILE A 117 9.23 -11.17 8.17
N ASN A 118 9.06 -11.65 9.40
CA ASN A 118 9.94 -11.30 10.53
C ASN A 118 11.23 -12.13 10.50
N SER A 119 11.12 -13.38 10.02
CA SER A 119 12.22 -14.32 9.76
C SER A 119 11.78 -15.30 8.69
N TRP A 120 12.67 -16.17 8.25
CA TRP A 120 12.36 -17.21 7.25
C TRP A 120 11.22 -18.16 7.68
N ASP A 121 10.95 -18.31 8.98
CA ASP A 121 9.95 -19.22 9.59
C ASP A 121 8.84 -18.47 10.36
N ASP A 122 8.85 -17.12 10.36
CA ASP A 122 7.82 -16.30 10.99
C ASP A 122 7.20 -15.30 9.99
N ILE A 123 6.08 -15.73 9.43
CA ILE A 123 5.31 -14.97 8.44
C ILE A 123 3.99 -14.53 9.07
N GLN A 124 3.73 -13.24 9.09
CA GLN A 124 2.52 -12.64 9.64
C GLN A 124 1.67 -12.03 8.53
N ILE A 125 0.37 -12.31 8.54
CA ILE A 125 -0.60 -11.76 7.58
C ILE A 125 -1.49 -10.76 8.30
N ILE A 126 -1.61 -9.57 7.73
CA ILE A 126 -2.56 -8.54 8.16
C ILE A 126 -3.66 -8.49 7.10
N PRO A 127 -4.86 -9.03 7.39
CA PRO A 127 -5.97 -8.97 6.46
C PRO A 127 -6.61 -7.58 6.45
N SER A 128 -7.36 -7.27 5.38
CA SER A 128 -8.15 -6.04 5.28
C SER A 128 -9.29 -5.97 6.32
N LYS A 129 -9.75 -7.14 6.78
CA LYS A 129 -10.75 -7.28 7.85
C LYS A 129 -10.31 -8.36 8.82
N GLY A 130 -10.42 -8.08 10.12
CA GLY A 130 -10.07 -9.03 11.17
C GLY A 130 -8.70 -8.78 11.79
N GLN A 131 -8.23 -9.75 12.58
CA GLN A 131 -6.98 -9.66 13.32
C GLN A 131 -5.81 -10.27 12.52
N GLN A 132 -4.61 -9.78 12.77
CA GLN A 132 -3.36 -10.35 12.30
C GLN A 132 -3.24 -11.82 12.75
N TYR A 133 -2.68 -12.67 11.88
CA TYR A 133 -2.42 -14.08 12.20
C TYR A 133 -1.09 -14.56 11.61
N LYS A 134 -0.51 -15.58 12.24
CA LYS A 134 0.69 -16.26 11.73
C LYS A 134 0.27 -17.20 10.59
N TYR A 135 0.98 -17.09 9.45
CA TYR A 135 0.77 -17.98 8.32
C TYR A 135 1.46 -19.33 8.54
N SER A 136 0.85 -20.40 8.06
CA SER A 136 1.34 -21.77 8.32
C SER A 136 2.51 -22.20 7.44
N GLU A 137 2.61 -21.63 6.22
CA GLU A 137 3.73 -21.91 5.33
C GLU A 137 4.85 -20.88 5.56
N HIS A 138 6.09 -21.32 5.37
CA HIS A 138 7.28 -20.50 5.54
C HIS A 138 8.38 -20.95 4.56
N PHE A 139 9.49 -20.25 4.49
CA PHE A 139 10.64 -20.66 3.68
C PHE A 139 11.31 -21.90 4.27
N SER A 140 12.03 -22.67 3.44
CA SER A 140 12.74 -23.87 3.88
C SER A 140 14.02 -23.56 4.69
N SER A 141 14.55 -22.36 4.57
CA SER A 141 15.73 -21.87 5.30
C SER A 141 15.89 -20.36 5.20
N ALA A 142 16.73 -19.79 6.06
CA ALA A 142 17.11 -18.38 6.00
C ALA A 142 17.70 -17.98 4.63
N GLN A 143 18.58 -18.83 4.05
CA GLN A 143 19.14 -18.59 2.73
C GLN A 143 18.08 -18.61 1.63
N HIS A 144 17.12 -19.55 1.70
CA HIS A 144 16.00 -19.61 0.75
C HIS A 144 15.16 -18.33 0.81
N ALA A 145 14.89 -17.78 1.99
CA ALA A 145 14.20 -16.51 2.15
C ALA A 145 14.94 -15.34 1.47
N VAL A 146 16.28 -15.26 1.69
CA VAL A 146 17.14 -14.26 1.01
C VAL A 146 17.05 -14.39 -0.50
N ASP A 147 17.11 -15.61 -1.04
CA ASP A 147 17.13 -15.85 -2.48
C ASP A 147 15.78 -15.52 -3.14
N VAL A 148 14.66 -15.84 -2.48
CA VAL A 148 13.32 -15.49 -2.97
C VAL A 148 13.12 -13.98 -2.95
N VAL A 149 13.46 -13.30 -1.86
CA VAL A 149 13.31 -11.84 -1.74
C VAL A 149 14.24 -11.12 -2.73
N ARG A 150 15.48 -11.58 -2.88
CA ARG A 150 16.41 -11.06 -3.89
C ARG A 150 15.83 -11.19 -5.30
N ARG A 151 15.22 -12.33 -5.63
CA ARG A 151 14.56 -12.56 -6.92
C ARG A 151 13.36 -11.65 -7.13
N MET A 152 12.52 -11.45 -6.10
CA MET A 152 11.38 -10.51 -6.13
C MET A 152 11.84 -9.09 -6.50
N LEU A 153 12.89 -8.63 -5.83
CA LEU A 153 13.44 -7.29 -6.03
C LEU A 153 14.14 -7.15 -7.39
N HIS A 154 14.95 -8.14 -7.76
CA HIS A 154 15.67 -8.14 -9.05
C HIS A 154 14.72 -8.13 -10.25
N ASN A 155 13.61 -8.87 -10.21
CA ASN A 155 12.58 -8.86 -11.27
C ASN A 155 11.99 -7.45 -11.47
N ASN A 156 12.06 -6.62 -10.44
CA ASN A 156 11.64 -5.23 -10.46
C ASN A 156 12.81 -4.24 -10.58
N LYS A 157 13.97 -4.70 -11.06
CA LYS A 157 15.18 -3.89 -11.31
C LYS A 157 15.77 -3.26 -10.05
N LEU A 158 15.51 -3.83 -8.88
CA LEU A 158 16.04 -3.41 -7.60
C LEU A 158 17.20 -4.33 -7.18
N VAL A 159 18.29 -3.75 -6.71
CA VAL A 159 19.44 -4.49 -6.19
C VAL A 159 19.27 -4.73 -4.71
N PHE A 160 19.41 -6.00 -4.26
CA PHE A 160 19.31 -6.40 -2.86
C PHE A 160 20.44 -7.38 -2.55
N ASP A 161 21.49 -6.88 -1.97
CA ASP A 161 22.71 -7.62 -1.63
C ASP A 161 23.50 -6.90 -0.51
N ALA A 162 24.74 -7.35 -0.30
CA ALA A 162 25.64 -6.78 0.70
C ALA A 162 25.94 -5.28 0.49
N SER A 163 25.89 -4.79 -0.75
CA SER A 163 26.13 -3.38 -1.09
C SER A 163 24.89 -2.50 -0.85
N ARG A 164 23.70 -3.10 -0.95
CA ARG A 164 22.40 -2.45 -0.72
C ARG A 164 21.53 -3.33 0.20
N PRO A 165 21.82 -3.35 1.51
CA PRO A 165 21.12 -4.23 2.46
C PRO A 165 19.75 -3.73 2.88
N LEU A 166 19.39 -2.49 2.58
CA LEU A 166 18.08 -1.86 2.85
C LEU A 166 17.47 -1.43 1.53
N VAL A 167 16.35 -2.03 1.16
CA VAL A 167 15.68 -1.75 -0.10
C VAL A 167 14.19 -1.48 0.14
N THR A 168 13.69 -0.41 -0.45
CA THR A 168 12.27 -0.13 -0.56
C THR A 168 11.93 0.06 -2.03
N GLY A 169 10.87 -0.58 -2.50
CA GLY A 169 10.45 -0.50 -3.89
C GLY A 169 9.07 -1.11 -4.12
N TYR A 170 8.82 -1.50 -5.36
CA TYR A 170 7.51 -2.02 -5.80
C TYR A 170 7.70 -3.29 -6.60
N LEU A 171 6.84 -4.29 -6.31
CA LEU A 171 6.76 -5.54 -7.04
C LEU A 171 5.75 -5.48 -8.18
N ASP A 172 4.78 -4.58 -8.05
CA ASP A 172 3.74 -4.26 -9.04
C ASP A 172 3.17 -2.88 -8.71
N LYS A 173 2.28 -2.35 -9.54
CA LYS A 173 1.62 -1.05 -9.35
C LYS A 173 1.04 -0.86 -7.95
N ASN A 174 0.59 -1.95 -7.34
CA ASN A 174 -0.14 -1.95 -6.08
C ASN A 174 0.57 -2.70 -4.95
N ILE A 175 1.80 -3.16 -5.13
CA ILE A 175 2.52 -3.95 -4.13
C ILE A 175 3.83 -3.28 -3.79
N ARG A 176 3.90 -2.67 -2.62
CA ARG A 176 5.12 -2.08 -2.07
C ARG A 176 5.86 -3.10 -1.22
N ILE A 177 7.17 -3.13 -1.33
CA ILE A 177 8.06 -3.95 -0.52
C ILE A 177 9.10 -3.10 0.19
N SER A 178 9.36 -3.40 1.47
CA SER A 178 10.50 -2.88 2.23
C SER A 178 11.25 -4.09 2.78
N ALA A 179 12.51 -4.26 2.40
CA ALA A 179 13.32 -5.44 2.72
C ALA A 179 14.62 -5.06 3.43
N ILE A 180 14.99 -5.85 4.44
CA ILE A 180 16.21 -5.75 5.21
C ILE A 180 16.97 -7.07 5.08
N HIS A 181 18.24 -6.99 4.64
CA HIS A 181 19.10 -8.12 4.36
C HIS A 181 19.66 -8.77 5.62
N SER A 182 20.07 -10.04 5.54
CA SER A 182 20.66 -10.83 6.64
C SER A 182 21.86 -10.16 7.30
N LEU A 183 22.62 -9.35 6.60
CA LEU A 183 23.72 -8.55 7.16
C LEU A 183 23.28 -7.64 8.33
N ILE A 184 22.00 -7.27 8.38
CA ILE A 184 21.47 -6.37 9.41
C ILE A 184 20.67 -7.15 10.45
N VAL A 185 19.88 -8.14 10.02
CA VAL A 185 18.98 -8.91 10.92
C VAL A 185 19.61 -10.19 11.48
N GLY A 186 20.75 -10.65 10.92
CA GLY A 186 21.41 -11.91 11.26
C GLY A 186 21.15 -13.02 10.23
N ASP A 187 22.14 -13.87 10.03
CA ASP A 187 22.08 -14.95 9.02
C ASP A 187 21.05 -16.04 9.42
N GLU A 188 20.78 -16.22 10.71
CA GLU A 188 19.76 -17.13 11.25
C GLU A 188 18.33 -16.66 10.95
N VAL A 189 18.12 -15.34 10.80
CA VAL A 189 16.84 -14.73 10.46
C VAL A 189 16.64 -14.73 8.93
N GLY A 190 17.71 -14.49 8.20
CA GLY A 190 17.76 -14.40 6.74
C GLY A 190 17.33 -13.04 6.21
N VAL A 191 16.05 -12.69 6.35
CA VAL A 191 15.49 -11.40 5.91
C VAL A 191 14.41 -10.92 6.88
N SER A 192 14.22 -9.60 6.93
CA SER A 192 12.99 -9.01 7.47
C SER A 192 12.33 -8.16 6.36
N VAL A 193 11.07 -8.43 6.07
CA VAL A 193 10.38 -7.81 4.93
C VAL A 193 8.96 -7.42 5.31
N SER A 194 8.54 -6.23 4.90
CA SER A 194 7.14 -5.82 4.91
C SER A 194 6.67 -5.63 3.46
N ILE A 195 5.62 -6.35 3.08
CA ILE A 195 4.98 -6.26 1.77
C ILE A 195 3.58 -5.71 1.98
N ARG A 196 3.33 -4.50 1.48
CA ARG A 196 2.03 -3.86 1.55
C ARG A 196 1.31 -3.99 0.22
N ILE A 197 0.12 -4.60 0.26
CA ILE A 197 -0.75 -4.76 -0.90
C ILE A 197 -1.78 -3.64 -0.87
N VAL A 198 -1.60 -2.67 -1.75
CA VAL A 198 -2.57 -1.59 -1.94
C VAL A 198 -3.67 -2.11 -2.84
N ASN A 199 -4.74 -2.60 -2.24
CA ASN A 199 -5.92 -2.94 -3.01
C ASN A 199 -6.68 -1.65 -3.35
N PRO A 200 -6.80 -1.27 -4.63
CA PRO A 200 -7.59 -0.11 -5.05
C PRO A 200 -9.11 -0.42 -5.02
N CYS A 201 -9.56 -1.21 -4.04
CA CYS A 201 -10.98 -1.31 -3.79
C CYS A 201 -11.47 0.09 -3.42
N LYS A 202 -12.21 0.71 -4.34
CA LYS A 202 -12.93 1.95 -4.06
C LYS A 202 -13.91 1.64 -2.94
N ILE A 203 -13.54 2.02 -1.71
CA ILE A 203 -14.47 1.99 -0.59
C ILE A 203 -15.46 3.11 -0.88
N THR A 204 -16.74 2.77 -0.94
CA THR A 204 -17.80 3.73 -1.23
C THR A 204 -18.23 4.48 0.02
N LYS A 205 -18.90 5.65 -0.13
CA LYS A 205 -19.57 6.39 0.96
C LYS A 205 -20.31 5.44 1.88
N GLN A 206 -21.12 4.54 1.31
CA GLN A 206 -21.94 3.60 2.07
C GLN A 206 -21.10 2.65 2.95
N GLN A 207 -19.98 2.16 2.43
CA GLN A 207 -19.09 1.28 3.19
C GLN A 207 -18.35 2.00 4.32
N PHE A 208 -18.03 3.31 4.18
CA PHE A 208 -17.51 4.11 5.28
C PHE A 208 -18.53 4.26 6.42
N ILE A 209 -19.79 4.45 6.07
CA ILE A 209 -20.89 4.56 7.05
C ILE A 209 -21.13 3.21 7.73
N GLU A 210 -21.25 2.12 6.97
CA GLU A 210 -21.48 0.76 7.48
C GLU A 210 -20.33 0.25 8.36
N SER A 211 -19.08 0.66 8.06
CA SER A 211 -17.93 0.34 8.91
C SER A 211 -17.80 1.24 10.14
N GLU A 212 -18.75 2.15 10.34
CA GLU A 212 -18.72 3.14 11.44
C GLU A 212 -17.49 4.06 11.43
N MET A 213 -16.83 4.22 10.26
CA MET A 213 -15.70 5.13 10.16
C MET A 213 -16.12 6.59 10.29
N CYS A 214 -17.30 6.93 9.78
CA CYS A 214 -17.96 8.22 9.94
C CYS A 214 -19.49 8.08 9.79
N THR A 215 -20.23 9.11 10.19
CA THR A 215 -21.65 9.24 9.85
C THR A 215 -21.84 9.82 8.46
N GLU A 216 -23.05 9.69 7.91
CA GLU A 216 -23.41 10.32 6.64
C GLU A 216 -23.24 11.85 6.69
N GLU A 217 -23.66 12.48 7.79
CA GLU A 217 -23.50 13.92 7.99
C GLU A 217 -22.03 14.36 7.96
N ILE A 218 -21.15 13.62 8.62
CA ILE A 218 -19.71 13.87 8.62
C ILE A 218 -19.13 13.74 7.21
N TYR A 219 -19.47 12.67 6.50
CA TYR A 219 -19.02 12.46 5.14
C TYR A 219 -19.44 13.60 4.21
N GLU A 220 -20.73 13.97 4.25
CA GLU A 220 -21.27 15.06 3.43
C GLU A 220 -20.61 16.41 3.75
N PHE A 221 -20.39 16.72 5.03
CA PHE A 221 -19.68 17.93 5.42
C PHE A 221 -18.28 18.00 4.83
N LEU A 222 -17.50 16.93 4.91
CA LEU A 222 -16.13 16.88 4.35
C LEU A 222 -16.16 16.99 2.82
N ALA A 223 -17.05 16.28 2.14
CA ALA A 223 -17.19 16.33 0.69
C ALA A 223 -17.61 17.70 0.19
N ILE A 224 -18.64 18.30 0.79
CA ILE A 224 -19.13 19.65 0.43
C ILE A 224 -18.03 20.69 0.69
N SER A 225 -17.38 20.64 1.85
CA SER A 225 -16.28 21.56 2.18
C SER A 225 -15.16 21.48 1.15
N PHE A 226 -14.73 20.27 0.75
CA PHE A 226 -13.71 20.10 -0.29
C PHE A 226 -14.13 20.66 -1.64
N VAL A 227 -15.32 20.28 -2.12
CA VAL A 227 -15.84 20.74 -3.41
C VAL A 227 -15.94 22.25 -3.48
N HIS A 228 -16.20 22.90 -2.35
CA HIS A 228 -16.34 24.35 -2.24
C HIS A 228 -15.08 25.04 -1.67
N GLY A 229 -13.90 24.51 -1.92
CA GLY A 229 -12.65 25.25 -1.75
C GLY A 229 -12.10 25.31 -0.32
N ILE A 230 -12.55 24.45 0.59
CA ILE A 230 -12.03 24.37 1.95
C ILE A 230 -10.94 23.30 2.02
N SER A 231 -9.70 23.74 2.20
CA SER A 231 -8.55 22.83 2.37
C SER A 231 -8.64 22.02 3.66
N GLN A 232 -8.17 20.77 3.60
CA GLN A 232 -8.33 19.81 4.70
C GLN A 232 -7.04 19.04 4.94
N VAL A 233 -6.71 18.81 6.20
CA VAL A 233 -5.60 17.95 6.60
C VAL A 233 -6.11 16.75 7.40
N TYR A 234 -5.71 15.55 6.98
CA TYR A 234 -6.07 14.29 7.61
C TYR A 234 -4.87 13.74 8.39
N ALA A 235 -5.03 13.51 9.68
CA ALA A 235 -3.94 13.04 10.54
C ALA A 235 -4.28 11.75 11.28
N GLY A 236 -3.24 11.03 11.69
CA GLY A 236 -3.35 9.76 12.43
C GLY A 236 -2.16 8.84 12.15
N ALA A 237 -2.10 7.72 12.84
CA ALA A 237 -1.09 6.70 12.63
C ALA A 237 -1.19 6.02 11.25
N THR A 238 -0.14 5.28 10.88
CA THR A 238 -0.18 4.41 9.69
C THR A 238 -1.32 3.40 9.82
N GLY A 239 -2.04 3.13 8.71
CA GLY A 239 -3.15 2.19 8.70
C GLY A 239 -4.46 2.71 9.33
N SER A 240 -4.55 3.99 9.74
CA SER A 240 -5.79 4.58 10.30
C SER A 240 -6.85 4.92 9.24
N GLY A 241 -6.56 4.78 7.94
CA GLY A 241 -7.52 5.02 6.86
C GLY A 241 -7.53 6.44 6.28
N LYS A 242 -6.54 7.30 6.61
CA LYS A 242 -6.43 8.68 6.11
C LYS A 242 -6.54 8.78 4.59
N THR A 243 -5.62 8.11 3.91
CA THR A 243 -5.52 8.14 2.44
C THR A 243 -6.78 7.59 1.77
N THR A 244 -7.39 6.56 2.39
CA THR A 244 -8.58 5.89 1.84
C THR A 244 -9.80 6.81 1.85
N ILE A 245 -10.11 7.43 2.99
CA ILE A 245 -11.27 8.36 3.05
C ILE A 245 -11.00 9.65 2.27
N MET A 246 -9.77 10.16 2.29
CA MET A 246 -9.40 11.34 1.51
C MET A 246 -9.56 11.08 0.00
N ALA A 247 -9.21 9.88 -0.48
CA ALA A 247 -9.42 9.49 -1.88
C ALA A 247 -10.90 9.52 -2.28
N ASP A 248 -11.77 9.00 -1.44
CA ASP A 248 -13.21 8.99 -1.72
C ASP A 248 -13.83 10.41 -1.63
N ILE A 249 -13.41 11.21 -0.66
CA ILE A 249 -13.79 12.64 -0.60
C ILE A 249 -13.38 13.37 -1.89
N MET A 250 -12.15 13.14 -2.39
CA MET A 250 -11.67 13.74 -3.64
C MET A 250 -12.47 13.28 -4.87
N SER A 251 -13.05 12.07 -4.85
CA SER A 251 -13.86 11.57 -5.95
C SER A 251 -15.16 12.36 -6.18
N ASN A 252 -15.57 13.20 -5.19
CA ASN A 252 -16.74 14.08 -5.29
C ASN A 252 -16.48 15.36 -6.08
N ILE A 253 -15.22 15.64 -6.49
CA ILE A 253 -14.93 16.81 -7.32
C ILE A 253 -15.71 16.73 -8.64
N PRO A 254 -16.34 17.82 -9.11
CA PRO A 254 -17.00 17.87 -10.41
C PRO A 254 -16.05 17.50 -11.55
N ASP A 255 -16.51 16.72 -12.52
CA ASP A 255 -15.67 16.11 -13.56
C ASP A 255 -14.93 17.12 -14.45
N HIS A 256 -15.46 18.35 -14.58
CA HIS A 256 -14.81 19.43 -15.33
C HIS A 256 -13.68 20.12 -14.53
N ARG A 257 -13.66 20.01 -13.20
CA ARG A 257 -12.61 20.62 -12.35
C ARG A 257 -11.35 19.77 -12.37
N ARG A 258 -10.21 20.43 -12.45
CA ARG A 258 -8.91 19.77 -12.54
C ARG A 258 -8.35 19.44 -11.16
N LEU A 259 -8.27 18.14 -10.86
CA LEU A 259 -7.60 17.62 -9.68
C LEU A 259 -6.23 17.09 -10.04
N ILE A 260 -5.19 17.52 -9.35
CA ILE A 260 -3.84 16.97 -9.47
C ILE A 260 -3.44 16.33 -8.15
N THR A 261 -3.08 15.03 -8.18
CA THR A 261 -2.51 14.33 -7.02
C THR A 261 -1.01 14.19 -7.17
N ILE A 262 -0.31 14.34 -6.06
CA ILE A 262 1.15 14.22 -5.95
C ILE A 262 1.45 13.17 -4.89
N GLU A 263 2.11 12.08 -5.30
CA GLU A 263 2.36 10.90 -4.47
C GLU A 263 3.85 10.54 -4.47
N LYS A 264 4.32 9.93 -3.40
CA LYS A 264 5.73 9.51 -3.30
C LYS A 264 5.91 8.14 -3.91
N SER A 265 6.76 8.06 -4.91
CA SER A 265 7.27 6.82 -5.54
C SER A 265 6.22 5.91 -6.19
N VAL A 266 4.96 5.86 -5.71
CA VAL A 266 3.88 5.06 -6.31
C VAL A 266 2.54 5.74 -6.22
N ARG A 267 1.73 5.43 -7.22
CA ARG A 267 0.34 5.84 -7.33
C ARG A 267 -0.55 4.95 -6.46
N GLU A 268 -1.01 5.51 -5.33
CA GLU A 268 -2.01 4.89 -4.45
C GLU A 268 -3.44 5.29 -4.85
N PHE A 269 -3.63 6.48 -5.46
CA PHE A 269 -4.93 6.97 -5.90
C PHE A 269 -5.31 6.47 -7.29
N ASP A 270 -6.55 6.01 -7.43
CA ASP A 270 -7.20 5.74 -8.71
C ASP A 270 -8.52 6.50 -8.80
N LEU A 271 -8.41 7.79 -9.15
CA LEU A 271 -9.53 8.74 -9.21
C LEU A 271 -10.04 8.96 -10.63
N VAL A 272 -9.45 8.31 -11.62
CA VAL A 272 -9.90 8.43 -13.01
C VAL A 272 -11.24 7.72 -13.17
N LYS A 273 -12.25 8.47 -13.57
CA LYS A 273 -13.56 7.94 -13.98
C LYS A 273 -13.55 7.65 -15.47
N ARG A 274 -14.21 6.57 -15.86
CA ARG A 274 -14.36 6.15 -17.26
C ARG A 274 -15.82 5.87 -17.56
N ASP A 275 -16.23 6.15 -18.80
CA ASP A 275 -17.52 5.75 -19.32
C ASP A 275 -17.56 4.26 -19.73
N GLU A 276 -18.69 3.84 -20.30
CA GLU A 276 -18.91 2.46 -20.77
C GLU A 276 -17.95 2.05 -21.92
N ASN A 277 -17.38 3.02 -22.64
CA ASN A 277 -16.42 2.81 -23.72
C ASN A 277 -14.97 2.81 -23.23
N GLY A 278 -14.74 3.06 -21.91
CA GLY A 278 -13.40 3.17 -21.32
C GLY A 278 -12.75 4.54 -21.48
N GLU A 279 -13.44 5.53 -22.03
CA GLU A 279 -12.97 6.90 -22.19
C GLU A 279 -12.97 7.65 -20.85
N LYS A 280 -11.96 8.50 -20.63
CA LYS A 280 -11.90 9.33 -19.42
C LYS A 280 -12.97 10.42 -19.46
N ILE A 281 -13.75 10.52 -18.39
CA ILE A 281 -14.82 11.51 -18.26
C ILE A 281 -14.53 12.62 -17.25
N ASN A 282 -13.45 12.51 -16.46
CA ASN A 282 -13.07 13.53 -15.48
C ASN A 282 -11.64 14.05 -15.71
N ASN A 283 -11.36 15.22 -15.16
CA ASN A 283 -10.08 15.92 -15.32
C ASN A 283 -9.15 15.67 -14.14
N VAL A 284 -8.55 14.48 -14.09
CA VAL A 284 -7.62 14.07 -13.01
C VAL A 284 -6.25 13.73 -13.58
N VAL A 285 -5.21 14.28 -12.93
CA VAL A 285 -3.80 13.99 -13.22
C VAL A 285 -3.14 13.44 -11.97
N HIS A 286 -2.49 12.30 -12.10
CA HIS A 286 -1.70 11.68 -11.03
C HIS A 286 -0.21 11.86 -11.32
N LEU A 287 0.49 12.51 -10.41
CA LEU A 287 1.94 12.72 -10.45
C LEU A 287 2.60 11.89 -9.36
N VAL A 288 3.76 11.32 -9.68
CA VAL A 288 4.54 10.49 -8.76
C VAL A 288 5.98 10.97 -8.78
N THR A 289 6.64 11.03 -7.62
CA THR A 289 8.07 11.37 -7.54
C THR A 289 8.91 10.36 -8.31
N TYR A 290 10.05 10.82 -8.79
CA TYR A 290 11.01 9.96 -9.48
C TYR A 290 12.32 9.91 -8.70
N GLU A 291 12.73 8.72 -8.29
CA GLU A 291 14.00 8.46 -7.63
C GLU A 291 14.99 7.85 -8.64
N SER A 292 16.21 8.37 -8.67
CA SER A 292 17.29 7.95 -9.56
C SER A 292 18.58 7.80 -8.76
N ASP A 293 19.47 6.91 -9.22
CA ASP A 293 20.83 6.81 -8.67
C ASP A 293 21.65 8.11 -8.91
N ASP A 294 21.29 8.88 -9.93
CA ASP A 294 21.80 10.22 -10.17
C ASP A 294 20.88 11.25 -9.49
N PRO A 295 21.35 11.92 -8.41
CA PRO A 295 20.55 12.90 -7.68
C PRO A 295 20.00 14.04 -8.55
N THR A 296 20.68 14.38 -9.65
CA THR A 296 20.27 15.46 -10.57
C THR A 296 19.05 15.10 -11.41
N ARG A 297 18.69 13.83 -11.46
CA ARG A 297 17.51 13.31 -12.17
C ARG A 297 16.32 13.00 -11.26
N CYS A 298 16.51 13.12 -9.95
CA CYS A 298 15.41 12.94 -9.01
C CYS A 298 14.38 14.06 -9.17
N VAL A 299 13.09 13.68 -9.08
CA VAL A 299 11.97 14.63 -9.04
C VAL A 299 11.27 14.47 -7.70
N THR A 300 11.37 15.49 -6.86
CA THR A 300 10.82 15.51 -5.51
C THR A 300 9.33 15.87 -5.50
N MET A 301 8.64 15.67 -4.37
CA MET A 301 7.27 16.14 -4.18
C MET A 301 7.19 17.67 -4.30
N GLN A 302 8.21 18.37 -3.83
CA GLN A 302 8.34 19.82 -3.93
C GLN A 302 8.42 20.28 -5.40
N ASP A 303 9.25 19.63 -6.23
CA ASP A 303 9.37 19.96 -7.65
C ASP A 303 8.03 19.77 -8.37
N LEU A 304 7.35 18.66 -8.08
CA LEU A 304 6.04 18.38 -8.64
C LEU A 304 5.00 19.39 -8.20
N LEU A 305 4.99 19.80 -6.93
CA LEU A 305 4.04 20.78 -6.41
C LEU A 305 4.27 22.15 -7.01
N THR A 306 5.53 22.60 -7.09
CA THR A 306 5.90 23.85 -7.77
C THR A 306 5.46 23.84 -9.24
N LYS A 307 5.67 22.73 -9.93
CA LYS A 307 5.23 22.57 -11.33
C LYS A 307 3.72 22.52 -11.46
N CYS A 308 3.03 21.85 -10.52
CA CYS A 308 1.58 21.73 -10.48
C CYS A 308 0.88 23.11 -10.51
N LEU A 309 1.39 24.09 -9.76
CA LEU A 309 0.84 25.45 -9.73
C LEU A 309 0.79 26.11 -11.11
N THR A 310 1.68 25.75 -12.04
CA THR A 310 1.66 26.23 -13.43
C THR A 310 0.71 25.47 -14.35
N MET A 311 0.01 24.45 -13.83
CA MET A 311 -0.87 23.57 -14.60
C MET A 311 -2.36 23.91 -14.40
N HIS A 312 -2.68 25.03 -13.75
CA HIS A 312 -4.04 25.50 -13.47
C HIS A 312 -4.93 24.45 -12.78
N PRO A 313 -4.54 23.91 -11.61
CA PRO A 313 -5.38 22.98 -10.85
C PRO A 313 -6.49 23.74 -10.10
N ASP A 314 -7.71 23.17 -10.05
CA ASP A 314 -8.77 23.60 -9.14
C ASP A 314 -8.55 23.04 -7.73
N ALA A 315 -7.98 21.84 -7.65
CA ALA A 315 -7.61 21.19 -6.40
C ALA A 315 -6.31 20.41 -6.52
N ILE A 316 -5.54 20.40 -5.44
CA ILE A 316 -4.26 19.70 -5.33
C ILE A 316 -4.34 18.73 -4.15
N CYS A 317 -3.93 17.48 -4.37
CA CYS A 317 -3.70 16.53 -3.29
C CYS A 317 -2.21 16.25 -3.14
N VAL A 318 -1.66 16.61 -2.00
CA VAL A 318 -0.36 16.12 -1.56
C VAL A 318 -0.62 14.90 -0.69
N ALA A 319 -0.35 13.71 -1.20
CA ALA A 319 -0.79 12.45 -0.57
C ALA A 319 -0.34 12.35 0.89
N GLU A 320 0.88 12.77 1.19
CA GLU A 320 1.39 12.81 2.55
C GLU A 320 2.47 13.89 2.71
N MET A 321 2.35 14.73 3.73
CA MET A 321 3.39 15.69 4.12
C MET A 321 4.26 15.12 5.24
N LYS A 322 5.53 14.90 4.93
CA LYS A 322 6.55 14.38 5.85
C LYS A 322 7.78 15.27 5.98
N ASN A 323 8.06 16.07 4.97
CA ASN A 323 9.28 16.87 4.85
C ASN A 323 8.94 18.29 4.38
N GLU A 324 9.87 18.91 3.68
CA GLU A 324 9.85 20.29 3.22
C GLU A 324 8.73 20.64 2.22
N GLU A 325 8.09 19.64 1.58
CA GLU A 325 6.92 19.85 0.71
C GLU A 325 5.74 20.55 1.40
N ALA A 326 5.73 20.53 2.74
CA ALA A 326 4.74 21.23 3.54
C ALA A 326 4.74 22.75 3.29
N TRP A 327 5.89 23.32 2.95
CA TRP A 327 5.99 24.74 2.61
C TRP A 327 5.20 25.09 1.36
N GLU A 328 5.44 24.38 0.25
CA GLU A 328 4.74 24.64 -1.01
C GLU A 328 3.25 24.31 -0.91
N ALA A 329 2.90 23.29 -0.13
CA ALA A 329 1.50 22.90 0.06
C ALA A 329 0.70 24.00 0.80
N GLN A 330 1.26 24.60 1.86
CA GLN A 330 0.59 25.69 2.55
C GLN A 330 0.54 26.97 1.69
N GLU A 331 1.60 27.27 0.91
CA GLU A 331 1.58 28.38 -0.04
C GLU A 331 0.49 28.18 -1.11
N ALA A 332 0.37 26.98 -1.68
CA ALA A 332 -0.68 26.66 -2.63
C ALA A 332 -2.08 26.90 -2.05
N ALA A 333 -2.32 26.48 -0.80
CA ALA A 333 -3.61 26.65 -0.13
C ALA A 333 -3.92 28.14 0.15
N ARG A 334 -2.92 28.93 0.55
CA ARG A 334 -3.07 30.36 0.84
C ARG A 334 -3.23 31.21 -0.43
N THR A 335 -2.73 30.73 -1.56
CA THR A 335 -2.84 31.41 -2.86
C THR A 335 -4.09 31.02 -3.65
N GLY A 336 -5.05 30.34 -3.02
CA GLY A 336 -6.39 30.12 -3.56
C GLY A 336 -6.66 28.72 -4.12
N HIS A 337 -5.70 27.79 -4.03
CA HIS A 337 -5.95 26.39 -4.42
C HIS A 337 -6.55 25.59 -3.26
N THR A 338 -7.47 24.70 -3.56
CA THR A 338 -7.96 23.76 -2.54
C THR A 338 -6.94 22.64 -2.37
N VAL A 339 -6.39 22.49 -1.16
CA VAL A 339 -5.36 21.47 -0.87
C VAL A 339 -5.89 20.43 0.11
N LEU A 340 -5.80 19.16 -0.29
CA LEU A 340 -5.99 18.00 0.62
C LEU A 340 -4.65 17.32 0.86
N THR A 341 -4.44 16.92 2.11
CA THR A 341 -3.19 16.23 2.47
C THR A 341 -3.37 15.32 3.67
N THR A 342 -2.42 14.39 3.83
CA THR A 342 -2.30 13.63 5.08
C THR A 342 -0.99 13.95 5.78
N THR A 343 -0.97 13.78 7.11
CA THR A 343 0.25 13.84 7.92
C THR A 343 0.16 12.90 9.11
N HIS A 344 1.28 12.69 9.80
CA HIS A 344 1.30 11.94 11.06
C HIS A 344 1.24 12.91 12.24
N ALA A 345 0.15 12.82 13.01
CA ALA A 345 -0.01 13.49 14.30
C ALA A 345 -0.83 12.60 15.24
N SER A 346 -0.72 12.83 16.54
CA SER A 346 -1.41 12.07 17.59
C SER A 346 -2.75 12.68 18.03
N SER A 347 -3.05 13.88 17.56
CA SER A 347 -4.29 14.63 17.87
C SER A 347 -4.47 15.77 16.88
N VAL A 348 -5.66 16.38 16.86
CA VAL A 348 -5.94 17.63 16.11
C VAL A 348 -4.98 18.73 16.52
N GLN A 349 -4.75 18.92 17.82
CA GLN A 349 -3.88 19.96 18.36
C GLN A 349 -2.42 19.80 17.90
N GLY A 350 -1.99 18.55 17.62
CA GLY A 350 -0.64 18.24 17.14
C GLY A 350 -0.42 18.49 15.65
N ILE A 351 -1.48 18.67 14.85
CA ILE A 351 -1.39 18.79 13.39
C ILE A 351 -0.62 20.04 13.00
N TYR A 352 -1.08 21.21 13.43
CA TYR A 352 -0.53 22.50 13.03
C TYR A 352 0.93 22.70 13.47
N PRO A 353 1.31 22.41 14.73
CA PRO A 353 2.71 22.41 15.14
C PRO A 353 3.58 21.46 14.29
N ARG A 354 3.04 20.28 13.93
CA ARG A 354 3.74 19.33 13.04
C ARG A 354 4.00 19.95 11.67
N LEU A 355 2.98 20.52 11.04
CA LEU A 355 3.11 21.16 9.73
C LEU A 355 4.08 22.33 9.75
N ALA A 356 4.00 23.21 10.75
CA ALA A 356 4.95 24.31 10.92
C ALA A 356 6.39 23.81 11.07
N THR A 357 6.61 22.74 11.87
CA THR A 357 7.93 22.11 12.01
C THR A 357 8.45 21.54 10.69
N LEU A 358 7.59 20.99 9.83
CA LEU A 358 8.00 20.53 8.49
C LEU A 358 8.42 21.72 7.61
N CYS A 359 7.68 22.83 7.65
CA CYS A 359 8.04 24.05 6.91
C CYS A 359 9.40 24.64 7.36
N MET A 360 9.77 24.48 8.64
CA MET A 360 11.07 24.93 9.16
C MET A 360 12.28 24.19 8.57
N GLN A 361 12.08 23.01 8.01
CA GLN A 361 13.18 22.26 7.39
C GLN A 361 13.78 23.00 6.18
N LYS A 362 12.99 23.84 5.52
CA LYS A 362 13.41 24.57 4.33
C LYS A 362 13.67 26.05 4.58
N HIS A 363 12.93 26.67 5.49
CA HIS A 363 12.91 28.11 5.67
C HIS A 363 13.21 28.50 7.12
N SER A 364 14.05 29.54 7.29
CA SER A 364 14.38 30.12 8.60
C SER A 364 13.31 31.10 9.12
N THR A 365 12.07 30.95 8.66
CA THR A 365 10.96 31.80 9.09
C THR A 365 10.62 31.54 10.57
N PRO A 366 10.36 32.58 11.39
CA PRO A 366 9.99 32.41 12.79
C PRO A 366 8.79 31.49 12.98
N TYR A 367 8.83 30.63 14.00
CA TYR A 367 7.78 29.66 14.26
C TYR A 367 6.36 30.25 14.38
N PRO A 368 6.11 31.40 15.06
CA PRO A 368 4.77 32.01 15.11
C PRO A 368 4.23 32.36 13.72
N THR A 369 5.11 32.83 12.83
CA THR A 369 4.74 33.16 11.44
C THR A 369 4.37 31.87 10.66
N LEU A 370 5.14 30.79 10.82
CA LEU A 370 4.83 29.50 10.17
C LEU A 370 3.52 28.91 10.68
N ILE A 371 3.25 29.01 11.98
CA ILE A 371 1.97 28.58 12.55
C ILE A 371 0.81 29.39 11.94
N SER A 372 0.96 30.72 11.81
CA SER A 372 -0.05 31.54 11.15
C SER A 372 -0.32 31.08 9.71
N PHE A 373 0.72 30.77 8.96
CA PHE A 373 0.58 30.28 7.58
C PHE A 373 -0.17 28.94 7.49
N VAL A 374 0.21 27.96 8.31
CA VAL A 374 -0.44 26.64 8.24
C VAL A 374 -1.85 26.65 8.82
N THR A 375 -2.18 27.52 9.77
CA THR A 375 -3.55 27.70 10.30
C THR A 375 -4.47 28.36 9.27
N GLU A 376 -3.96 29.32 8.52
CA GLU A 376 -4.68 29.94 7.39
C GLU A 376 -4.90 28.95 6.23
N ALA A 377 -3.87 28.13 5.91
CA ALA A 377 -3.87 27.17 4.81
C ALA A 377 -4.89 26.05 5.01
N PHE A 378 -5.04 25.54 6.23
CA PHE A 378 -5.85 24.34 6.53
C PHE A 378 -6.94 24.65 7.56
N PRO A 379 -8.10 25.19 7.13
CA PRO A 379 -9.22 25.49 8.01
C PRO A 379 -9.85 24.26 8.69
N LEU A 380 -9.74 23.06 8.07
CA LEU A 380 -10.30 21.84 8.63
C LEU A 380 -9.22 20.79 8.89
N ALA A 381 -9.23 20.25 10.10
CA ALA A 381 -8.38 19.17 10.57
C ALA A 381 -9.21 17.94 10.93
N VAL A 382 -8.83 16.79 10.40
CA VAL A 382 -9.50 15.49 10.60
C VAL A 382 -8.54 14.52 11.22
N PHE A 383 -8.83 14.01 12.41
CA PHE A 383 -8.00 13.05 13.12
C PHE A 383 -8.62 11.66 13.12
N LEU A 384 -7.85 10.66 12.67
CA LEU A 384 -8.29 9.28 12.52
C LEU A 384 -7.46 8.34 13.39
N LYS A 385 -8.11 7.29 13.87
CA LYS A 385 -7.46 6.21 14.61
C LYS A 385 -8.03 4.84 14.22
N LYS A 386 -7.18 3.83 14.17
CA LYS A 386 -7.57 2.42 14.21
C LYS A 386 -7.60 2.02 15.68
N LEU A 387 -8.74 1.55 16.17
CA LEU A 387 -8.91 1.10 17.54
C LEU A 387 -8.53 -0.38 17.70
N ASP A 388 -8.48 -0.86 18.93
CA ASP A 388 -7.98 -2.21 19.26
C ASP A 388 -8.95 -3.33 18.82
N ASP A 389 -10.21 -2.98 18.48
CA ASP A 389 -11.17 -3.87 17.81
C ASP A 389 -10.89 -4.02 16.29
N GLY A 390 -9.89 -3.30 15.76
CA GLY A 390 -9.53 -3.27 14.36
C GLY A 390 -10.33 -2.28 13.51
N LYS A 391 -11.38 -1.66 14.03
CA LYS A 391 -12.19 -0.65 13.35
C LYS A 391 -11.41 0.68 13.24
N ARG A 392 -11.70 1.44 12.19
CA ARG A 392 -11.13 2.76 11.92
C ARG A 392 -12.21 3.80 12.08
N HIS A 393 -11.94 4.86 12.85
CA HIS A 393 -12.88 5.94 13.07
C HIS A 393 -12.24 7.30 12.84
N ILE A 394 -13.05 8.26 12.33
CA ILE A 394 -12.75 9.68 12.48
C ILE A 394 -12.98 10.01 13.94
N MET A 395 -11.91 10.18 14.70
CA MET A 395 -11.98 10.46 16.13
C MET A 395 -12.39 11.91 16.41
N GLU A 396 -11.97 12.83 15.57
CA GLU A 396 -12.26 14.26 15.75
C GLU A 396 -12.18 15.00 14.41
N ILE A 397 -13.12 15.92 14.20
CA ILE A 397 -13.05 16.95 13.18
C ILE A 397 -13.07 18.29 13.88
N ALA A 398 -12.12 19.13 13.56
CA ALA A 398 -12.06 20.48 14.12
C ALA A 398 -11.82 21.54 13.04
N GLU A 399 -12.44 22.68 13.26
CA GLU A 399 -12.17 23.91 12.56
C GLU A 399 -11.00 24.62 13.23
N CYS A 400 -10.06 25.14 12.44
CA CYS A 400 -9.00 26.01 12.90
C CYS A 400 -9.48 27.47 12.95
N LEU A 401 -9.41 28.05 14.12
CA LEU A 401 -9.78 29.48 14.34
C LEU A 401 -8.57 30.42 14.26
N GLY A 402 -7.39 29.89 13.85
CA GLY A 402 -6.14 30.65 13.77
C GLY A 402 -5.23 30.43 14.97
N CYS A 403 -4.30 31.36 15.17
CA CYS A 403 -3.33 31.32 16.29
C CYS A 403 -3.13 32.73 16.90
N ASP A 404 -2.55 32.78 18.10
CA ASP A 404 -2.10 34.00 18.71
C ASP A 404 -0.68 34.42 18.25
N GLU A 405 -0.21 35.55 18.71
CA GLU A 405 1.14 36.12 18.44
C GLU A 405 2.28 35.18 18.90
N ASN A 406 2.04 34.30 19.85
CA ASN A 406 3.00 33.35 20.37
C ASN A 406 2.97 31.99 19.61
N GLY A 407 2.09 31.84 18.63
CA GLY A 407 1.91 30.63 17.85
C GLY A 407 1.04 29.54 18.54
N LYS A 408 0.24 29.91 19.54
CA LYS A 408 -0.74 29.00 20.14
C LYS A 408 -1.95 28.90 19.22
N VAL A 409 -2.24 27.69 18.74
CA VAL A 409 -3.34 27.41 17.83
C VAL A 409 -4.66 27.28 18.59
N PHE A 410 -5.72 27.85 18.04
CA PHE A 410 -7.11 27.71 18.52
C PHE A 410 -7.89 26.84 17.53
N THR A 411 -8.50 25.79 18.06
CA THR A 411 -9.35 24.88 17.29
C THR A 411 -10.73 24.75 17.92
N LYS A 412 -11.74 24.58 17.10
CA LYS A 412 -13.13 24.35 17.49
C LYS A 412 -13.53 22.94 17.05
N THR A 413 -13.66 22.02 18.00
CA THR A 413 -14.11 20.66 17.69
C THR A 413 -15.55 20.71 17.17
N LEU A 414 -15.78 20.22 15.96
CA LEU A 414 -17.11 20.12 15.34
C LEU A 414 -17.78 18.75 15.66
N TRP A 415 -17.07 17.66 15.38
CA TRP A 415 -17.50 16.30 15.70
C TRP A 415 -16.42 15.55 16.46
N LYS A 416 -16.85 14.65 17.33
CA LYS A 416 -15.96 13.76 18.09
C LYS A 416 -16.57 12.36 18.22
N TYR A 417 -15.76 11.35 17.97
CA TYR A 417 -16.10 9.98 18.33
C TYR A 417 -15.79 9.77 19.82
N ARG A 418 -16.79 9.35 20.58
CA ARG A 418 -16.64 9.02 22.02
C ARG A 418 -16.74 7.53 22.17
N VAL A 419 -15.74 6.93 22.78
CA VAL A 419 -15.78 5.54 23.24
C VAL A 419 -16.59 5.51 24.52
N ASP A 420 -17.66 4.71 24.52
CA ASP A 420 -18.55 4.53 25.67
C ASP A 420 -18.10 3.32 26.51
N SER A 421 -17.65 2.23 25.86
CA SER A 421 -17.12 1.05 26.55
C SER A 421 -16.11 0.27 25.72
N GLU A 422 -15.20 -0.42 26.41
CA GLU A 422 -14.31 -1.41 25.86
C GLU A 422 -14.46 -2.70 26.65
N ARG A 423 -14.61 -3.84 25.97
CA ARG A 423 -14.78 -5.15 26.60
C ARG A 423 -14.14 -6.25 25.76
N ILE A 424 -13.79 -7.36 26.38
CA ILE A 424 -13.32 -8.56 25.68
C ILE A 424 -14.48 -9.55 25.57
N VAL A 425 -14.84 -9.94 24.36
CA VAL A 425 -15.89 -10.94 24.07
C VAL A 425 -15.24 -12.04 23.22
N ASP A 426 -15.30 -13.27 23.69
CA ASP A 426 -14.68 -14.43 23.01
C ASP A 426 -13.20 -14.22 22.60
N GLY A 427 -12.43 -13.56 23.49
CA GLY A 427 -11.00 -13.28 23.28
C GLY A 427 -10.74 -12.14 22.29
N LYS A 428 -11.76 -11.41 21.84
CA LYS A 428 -11.63 -10.26 20.93
C LYS A 428 -12.04 -8.98 21.65
N THR A 429 -11.28 -7.91 21.41
CA THR A 429 -11.67 -6.56 21.86
C THR A 429 -12.91 -6.10 21.07
N VAL A 430 -13.90 -5.59 21.78
CA VAL A 430 -15.09 -4.94 21.22
C VAL A 430 -15.18 -3.55 21.84
N ILE A 431 -15.28 -2.53 21.00
CA ILE A 431 -15.37 -1.14 21.40
C ILE A 431 -16.71 -0.60 20.93
N ASP A 432 -17.53 -0.14 21.88
CA ASP A 432 -18.75 0.59 21.58
C ASP A 432 -18.51 2.08 21.74
N GLY A 433 -19.04 2.85 20.83
CA GLY A 433 -18.89 4.30 20.86
C GLY A 433 -19.89 4.97 19.90
N ARG A 434 -19.88 6.30 19.91
CA ARG A 434 -20.77 7.10 19.06
C ARG A 434 -20.12 8.41 18.62
N PHE A 435 -20.54 8.89 17.48
CA PHE A 435 -20.25 10.24 17.03
C PHE A 435 -21.13 11.25 17.78
N VAL A 436 -20.50 12.31 18.25
CA VAL A 436 -21.16 13.42 18.93
C VAL A 436 -20.83 14.69 18.19
N ARG A 437 -21.83 15.44 17.80
CA ARG A 437 -21.65 16.81 17.34
C ARG A 437 -21.43 17.71 18.54
N VAL A 438 -20.26 18.37 18.58
CA VAL A 438 -19.82 19.14 19.74
C VAL A 438 -20.15 20.61 19.57
N ASN A 439 -19.91 21.15 18.38
CA ASN A 439 -20.19 22.53 18.05
C ASN A 439 -20.67 22.69 16.60
N PRO A 440 -21.42 23.75 16.30
CA PRO A 440 -21.67 24.15 14.92
C PRO A 440 -20.39 24.70 14.28
N ILE A 441 -20.36 24.83 12.96
CA ILE A 441 -19.31 25.60 12.24
C ILE A 441 -19.31 27.06 12.73
N SER A 442 -18.17 27.77 12.58
CA SER A 442 -18.10 29.19 12.87
C SER A 442 -18.87 30.02 11.83
N LYS A 443 -19.09 31.29 12.14
CA LYS A 443 -19.67 32.23 11.18
C LYS A 443 -18.71 32.42 10.00
N GLU A 444 -17.45 32.53 10.28
CA GLU A 444 -16.37 32.73 9.30
C GLU A 444 -16.28 31.56 8.31
N LEU A 445 -16.32 30.33 8.80
CA LEU A 445 -16.33 29.16 7.93
C LEU A 445 -17.64 29.08 7.12
N ARG A 446 -18.76 29.38 7.74
CA ARG A 446 -20.08 29.43 7.08
C ARG A 446 -20.10 30.45 5.94
N GLU A 447 -19.61 31.68 6.20
CA GLU A 447 -19.51 32.74 5.19
C GLU A 447 -18.59 32.33 4.05
N ARG A 448 -17.40 31.82 4.34
CA ARG A 448 -16.45 31.34 3.33
C ARG A 448 -17.06 30.21 2.45
N MET A 449 -17.76 29.27 3.05
CA MET A 449 -18.44 28.20 2.29
C MET A 449 -19.58 28.76 1.44
N HIS A 450 -20.33 29.75 1.95
CA HIS A 450 -21.40 30.42 1.20
C HIS A 450 -20.87 31.21 0.00
N GLU A 451 -19.83 32.00 0.20
CA GLU A 451 -19.14 32.75 -0.86
C GLU A 451 -18.59 31.79 -1.96
N ASN A 452 -18.20 30.60 -1.59
CA ASN A 452 -17.79 29.55 -2.52
C ASN A 452 -18.95 28.73 -3.11
N GLY A 453 -20.20 29.18 -2.90
CA GLY A 453 -21.38 28.66 -3.59
C GLY A 453 -22.15 27.56 -2.85
N VAL A 454 -21.91 27.35 -1.54
CA VAL A 454 -22.77 26.43 -0.75
C VAL A 454 -24.10 27.11 -0.42
N PRO A 455 -25.26 26.51 -0.77
CA PRO A 455 -26.57 27.07 -0.45
C PRO A 455 -26.81 27.18 1.07
N ASN A 456 -27.61 28.18 1.47
CA ASN A 456 -27.88 28.42 2.90
C ASN A 456 -28.60 27.26 3.60
N ASP A 457 -29.53 26.60 2.94
CA ASP A 457 -30.27 25.45 3.47
C ASP A 457 -29.33 24.26 3.75
N VAL A 458 -28.28 24.09 2.97
CA VAL A 458 -27.23 23.11 3.23
C VAL A 458 -26.37 23.53 4.42
N LEU A 459 -25.99 24.81 4.51
CA LEU A 459 -25.18 25.36 5.61
C LEU A 459 -25.93 25.34 6.95
N ASP A 460 -27.24 25.53 6.95
CA ASP A 460 -28.07 25.50 8.15
C ASP A 460 -28.01 24.14 8.85
N ARG A 461 -27.82 23.05 8.10
CA ARG A 461 -27.59 21.70 8.66
C ARG A 461 -26.33 21.63 9.54
N PHE A 462 -25.33 22.46 9.25
CA PHE A 462 -24.05 22.49 9.97
C PHE A 462 -23.94 23.66 10.95
N SER A 463 -24.94 24.54 11.01
CA SER A 463 -24.95 25.77 11.82
C SER A 463 -25.62 25.59 13.19
N GLU A 464 -26.24 24.42 13.43
CA GLU A 464 -26.91 24.11 14.71
C GLU A 464 -26.41 22.76 15.24
N VAL A 465 -26.30 22.62 16.56
CA VAL A 465 -26.06 21.35 17.23
C VAL A 465 -27.45 20.72 17.51
N ARG A 466 -27.75 19.65 16.81
CA ARG A 466 -28.98 18.88 17.00
C ARG A 466 -28.79 17.75 17.99
#